data_70068132afdcd490488ab24b89f9567e
#
_entry.id   70068132afdcd490488ab24b89f9567e
#
_cell.length_a   1.000
_cell.length_b   1.000
_cell.length_c   1.000
_cell.angle_alpha   90.00
_cell.angle_beta   90.00
_cell.angle_gamma   90.00
#
_symmetry.space_group_name_H-M   'P 1'
#
loop_
_entity.id
_entity.type
_entity.pdbx_description
1 polymer ?
#
loop_
_entity_poly.entity_id
_entity_poly.type
_entity_poly.pdbx_seq_one_letter_code
_entity_poly.pdbx_strand_id
1 'polypeptide(L)'
;LKGEAIHGQVDCSPGIWQLDCTHLEGKVILVAVHVASGYIEAEVIPAETGQETAYFILKLAGRWPVRTIHTDNGTNFTSTTVKAACWWAGIKQEFGIPYNPQSQGVVESLNKELKKIIGQVRXQAEHL
;
A
#
# COMPACT_ATOMS: atom_id res chain seq x y z
N LEU A 1 -18.37 -9.22 23.27
CA LEU A 1 -18.34 -8.85 23.00
C LEU A 1 -18.21 -8.67 22.54
N LYS A 2 -18.30 -8.81 22.48
CA LYS A 2 -18.38 -8.66 21.84
C LYS A 2 -18.57 -8.09 21.14
N GLY A 3 -18.80 -8.34 21.00
CA GLY A 3 -19.04 -7.67 19.97
C GLY A 3 -19.48 -6.46 19.91
N GLU A 4 -19.62 -6.20 20.38
CA GLU A 4 -19.91 -5.16 20.24
C GLU A 4 -19.31 -4.30 19.91
N ALA A 5 -19.02 -4.29 20.29
CA ALA A 5 -18.32 -3.28 20.10
C ALA A 5 -17.99 -2.77 18.90
N ILE A 6 -18.13 -3.31 18.04
CA ILE A 6 -17.70 -2.90 16.84
C ILE A 6 -18.72 -2.33 16.01
N HIS A 7 -19.64 -1.70 16.57
CA HIS A 7 -20.63 -1.07 15.81
C HIS A 7 -20.07 0.00 14.93
N GLY A 8 -20.43 0.03 13.68
CA GLY A 8 -20.07 1.05 12.77
C GLY A 8 -18.65 0.99 12.27
N GLN A 9 -17.94 0.00 12.66
CA GLN A 9 -16.56 -0.14 12.20
C GLN A 9 -16.53 -0.95 10.94
N VAL A 10 -15.54 -0.65 10.09
CA VAL A 10 -15.34 -1.46 8.91
C VAL A 10 -14.73 -2.79 9.29
N ASP A 11 -14.95 -3.76 8.46
CA ASP A 11 -14.38 -5.08 8.65
C ASP A 11 -12.86 -5.00 8.52
N CYS A 12 -12.16 -5.43 9.55
CA CYS A 12 -10.71 -5.39 9.57
C CYS A 12 -10.13 -6.78 9.42
N SER A 13 -10.64 -7.51 8.47
CA SER A 13 -10.10 -8.83 8.17
C SER A 13 -8.59 -8.74 7.93
N PRO A 14 -7.82 -9.71 8.43
CA PRO A 14 -6.36 -9.64 8.25
C PRO A 14 -5.90 -9.80 6.82
N GLY A 15 -6.78 -10.17 5.90
CA GLY A 15 -6.39 -10.28 4.50
C GLY A 15 -6.58 -9.01 3.70
N ILE A 16 -6.98 -7.92 4.32
CA ILE A 16 -7.28 -6.68 3.60
C ILE A 16 -6.09 -5.72 3.69
N TRP A 17 -5.66 -5.27 2.53
CA TRP A 17 -4.54 -4.34 2.43
C TRP A 17 -4.96 -3.16 1.56
N GLN A 18 -4.38 -2.01 1.83
CA GLN A 18 -4.59 -0.83 1.02
C GLN A 18 -3.26 -0.43 0.42
N LEU A 19 -3.23 -0.26 -0.91
CA LEU A 19 -2.03 0.08 -1.62
C LEU A 19 -2.13 1.49 -2.19
N ASP A 20 -1.03 2.21 -2.14
CA ASP A 20 -0.96 3.55 -2.67
C ASP A 20 0.41 3.76 -3.29
N CYS A 21 0.48 4.73 -4.16
CA CYS A 21 1.75 5.06 -4.81
C CYS A 21 2.04 6.52 -4.53
N THR A 22 3.24 6.80 -4.08
CA THR A 22 3.63 8.17 -3.77
C THR A 22 4.95 8.49 -4.45
N HIS A 23 5.23 9.76 -4.57
CA HIS A 23 6.43 10.23 -5.25
C HIS A 23 7.22 11.09 -4.29
N LEU A 24 8.48 10.72 -4.07
CA LEU A 24 9.38 11.45 -3.21
C LEU A 24 10.70 11.64 -3.95
N GLU A 25 11.09 12.89 -4.12
CA GLU A 25 12.40 13.23 -4.66
C GLU A 25 12.70 12.51 -5.96
N GLY A 26 11.71 12.51 -6.83
CA GLY A 26 11.87 11.89 -8.14
C GLY A 26 11.75 10.38 -8.16
N LYS A 27 11.51 9.78 -7.02
CA LYS A 27 11.37 8.34 -6.93
C LYS A 27 9.92 7.96 -6.71
N VAL A 28 9.57 6.78 -7.18
CA VAL A 28 8.23 6.24 -7.03
C VAL A 28 8.27 5.22 -5.91
N ILE A 29 7.37 5.36 -4.96
CA ILE A 29 7.32 4.46 -3.81
C ILE A 29 5.94 3.85 -3.72
N LEU A 30 5.89 2.53 -3.70
CA LEU A 30 4.65 1.82 -3.44
C LEU A 30 4.53 1.56 -1.94
N VAL A 31 3.36 1.86 -1.39
CA VAL A 31 3.11 1.71 0.03
C VAL A 31 1.93 0.77 0.20
N ALA A 32 2.09 -0.21 1.06
CA ALA A 32 1.03 -1.16 1.39
C ALA A 32 0.73 -1.06 2.89
N VAL A 33 -0.53 -0.84 3.21
CA VAL A 33 -0.97 -0.74 4.59
C VAL A 33 -1.86 -1.93 4.91
N HIS A 34 -1.49 -2.66 5.95
CA HIS A 34 -2.33 -3.73 6.46
C HIS A 34 -3.40 -3.09 7.32
N VAL A 35 -4.63 -3.09 6.83
CA VAL A 35 -5.67 -2.25 7.42
C VAL A 35 -5.94 -2.62 8.87
N ALA A 36 -5.99 -3.91 9.18
CA ALA A 36 -6.35 -4.33 10.53
C ALA A 36 -5.31 -3.91 11.57
N SER A 37 -4.04 -3.93 11.22
CA SER A 37 -2.98 -3.66 12.19
C SER A 37 -2.32 -2.30 12.02
N GLY A 38 -2.42 -1.72 10.84
CA GLY A 38 -1.69 -0.49 10.54
C GLY A 38 -0.25 -0.73 10.12
N TYR A 39 0.16 -2.00 10.04
CA TYR A 39 1.51 -2.33 9.58
C TYR A 39 1.70 -1.84 8.16
N ILE A 40 2.88 -1.34 7.86
CA ILE A 40 3.14 -0.72 6.58
C ILE A 40 4.39 -1.32 5.96
N GLU A 41 4.30 -1.63 4.68
CA GLU A 41 5.47 -1.96 3.87
C GLU A 41 5.57 -0.97 2.73
N ALA A 42 6.77 -0.59 2.38
CA ALA A 42 6.99 0.34 1.30
C ALA A 42 8.21 -0.09 0.50
N GLU A 43 8.19 0.21 -0.78
CA GLU A 43 9.31 -0.16 -1.64
C GLU A 43 9.45 0.88 -2.74
N VAL A 44 10.69 1.25 -3.01
CA VAL A 44 10.99 2.13 -4.13
C VAL A 44 10.99 1.29 -5.40
N ILE A 45 10.24 1.74 -6.39
CA ILE A 45 10.21 1.05 -7.68
C ILE A 45 10.77 1.98 -8.74
N PRO A 46 11.39 1.40 -9.79
CA PRO A 46 12.02 2.25 -10.81
C PRO A 46 11.04 3.06 -11.64
N ALA A 47 9.82 2.59 -11.77
CA ALA A 47 8.83 3.30 -12.56
C ALA A 47 7.44 2.89 -12.12
N GLU A 48 6.49 3.81 -12.28
CA GLU A 48 5.10 3.55 -11.88
C GLU A 48 4.40 2.81 -13.01
N THR A 49 4.74 1.55 -13.17
CA THR A 49 4.20 0.72 -14.24
C THR A 49 3.41 -0.43 -13.64
N GLY A 50 2.57 -1.03 -14.47
CA GLY A 50 1.83 -2.21 -14.04
C GLY A 50 2.74 -3.38 -13.70
N GLN A 51 3.82 -3.52 -14.43
CA GLN A 51 4.74 -4.62 -14.21
C GLN A 51 5.41 -4.52 -12.84
N GLU A 52 5.89 -3.33 -12.49
CA GLU A 52 6.51 -3.15 -11.18
C GLU A 52 5.49 -3.29 -10.07
N THR A 53 4.29 -2.77 -10.31
CA THR A 53 3.22 -2.89 -9.32
C THR A 53 2.83 -4.35 -9.11
N ALA A 54 2.71 -5.11 -10.19
CA ALA A 54 2.38 -6.53 -10.09
C ALA A 54 3.43 -7.29 -9.32
N TYR A 55 4.69 -7.00 -9.58
CA TYR A 55 5.77 -7.65 -8.88
C TYR A 55 5.72 -7.38 -7.38
N PHE A 56 5.46 -6.13 -7.03
CA PHE A 56 5.32 -5.75 -5.63
C PHE A 56 4.19 -6.52 -4.96
N ILE A 57 3.05 -6.63 -5.65
CA ILE A 57 1.90 -7.33 -5.10
C ILE A 57 2.21 -8.81 -4.89
N LEU A 58 2.89 -9.41 -5.85
CA LEU A 58 3.24 -10.83 -5.73
C LEU A 58 4.20 -11.07 -4.58
N LYS A 59 5.15 -10.17 -4.39
CA LYS A 59 6.06 -10.30 -3.25
C LYS A 59 5.31 -10.16 -1.93
N LEU A 60 4.38 -9.21 -1.86
CA LEU A 60 3.59 -9.03 -0.67
C LEU A 60 2.76 -10.27 -0.38
N ALA A 61 2.13 -10.82 -1.41
CA ALA A 61 1.30 -12.01 -1.25
C ALA A 61 2.12 -13.25 -0.89
N GLY A 62 3.39 -13.24 -1.21
CA GLY A 62 4.27 -14.33 -0.82
C GLY A 62 4.66 -14.28 0.65
N ARG A 63 4.54 -13.12 1.27
CA ARG A 63 4.88 -12.97 2.69
C ARG A 63 3.68 -12.97 3.60
N TRP A 64 2.55 -12.47 3.12
CA TRP A 64 1.36 -12.30 3.94
C TRP A 64 0.15 -12.89 3.24
N PRO A 65 -0.87 -13.29 3.98
CA PRO A 65 -2.09 -13.85 3.36
C PRO A 65 -2.97 -12.71 2.83
N VAL A 66 -2.59 -12.16 1.70
CA VAL A 66 -3.32 -11.07 1.09
C VAL A 66 -4.54 -11.62 0.37
N ARG A 67 -5.73 -11.12 0.70
CA ARG A 67 -6.96 -11.54 0.05
C ARG A 67 -7.59 -10.44 -0.78
N THR A 68 -7.52 -9.21 -0.29
CA THR A 68 -8.14 -8.08 -0.96
C THR A 68 -7.21 -6.90 -0.91
N ILE A 69 -7.06 -6.21 -2.03
CA ILE A 69 -6.33 -4.95 -2.04
C ILE A 69 -7.24 -3.84 -2.50
N HIS A 70 -7.16 -2.72 -1.81
CA HIS A 70 -7.90 -1.51 -2.15
C HIS A 70 -6.92 -0.51 -2.72
N THR A 71 -7.20 -0.03 -3.92
CA THR A 71 -6.32 0.91 -4.62
C THR A 71 -7.17 1.99 -5.26
N ASP A 72 -6.52 3.04 -5.75
CA ASP A 72 -7.23 3.99 -6.57
C ASP A 72 -7.27 3.49 -8.01
N ASN A 73 -7.74 4.33 -8.92
CA ASN A 73 -7.88 3.96 -10.33
C ASN A 73 -6.65 4.29 -11.15
N GLY A 74 -5.50 4.43 -10.51
CA GLY A 74 -4.27 4.69 -11.23
C GLY A 74 -4.01 3.65 -12.30
N THR A 75 -3.40 4.08 -13.39
CA THR A 75 -3.23 3.18 -14.53
C THR A 75 -2.36 1.98 -14.20
N ASN A 76 -1.40 2.15 -13.29
CA ASN A 76 -0.59 1.00 -12.91
C ASN A 76 -1.41 -0.05 -12.17
N PHE A 77 -2.41 0.37 -11.37
CA PHE A 77 -3.24 -0.59 -10.65
C PHE A 77 -4.30 -1.22 -11.53
N THR A 78 -4.74 -0.53 -12.58
CA THR A 78 -5.78 -1.06 -13.46
C THR A 78 -5.22 -1.83 -14.64
N SER A 79 -3.91 -1.98 -14.72
CA SER A 79 -3.27 -2.64 -15.85
C SER A 79 -3.61 -4.12 -15.90
N THR A 80 -3.51 -4.69 -17.07
CA THR A 80 -3.77 -6.12 -17.23
C THR A 80 -2.74 -6.95 -16.50
N THR A 81 -1.51 -6.45 -16.39
CA THR A 81 -0.49 -7.18 -15.66
C THR A 81 -0.85 -7.33 -14.19
N VAL A 82 -1.34 -6.27 -13.58
CA VAL A 82 -1.75 -6.33 -12.19
C VAL A 82 -2.97 -7.21 -12.02
N LYS A 83 -3.91 -7.13 -12.95
CA LYS A 83 -5.09 -8.00 -12.90
C LYS A 83 -4.67 -9.46 -12.96
N ALA A 84 -3.74 -9.78 -13.84
CA ALA A 84 -3.27 -11.16 -13.96
C ALA A 84 -2.57 -11.62 -12.69
N ALA A 85 -1.76 -10.76 -12.09
CA ALA A 85 -1.06 -11.11 -10.86
C ALA A 85 -2.04 -11.36 -9.73
N CYS A 86 -3.06 -10.51 -9.61
CA CYS A 86 -4.07 -10.68 -8.57
C CYS A 86 -4.86 -11.95 -8.80
N TRP A 87 -5.22 -12.23 -10.04
CA TRP A 87 -5.90 -13.47 -10.34
C TRP A 87 -5.05 -14.66 -9.94
N TRP A 88 -3.79 -14.63 -10.31
CA TRP A 88 -2.89 -15.75 -10.04
C TRP A 88 -2.73 -15.98 -8.53
N ALA A 89 -2.69 -14.91 -7.76
CA ALA A 89 -2.47 -15.02 -6.32
C ALA A 89 -3.77 -15.13 -5.53
N GLY A 90 -4.91 -15.12 -6.20
CA GLY A 90 -6.19 -15.23 -5.51
C GLY A 90 -6.58 -13.98 -4.75
N ILE A 91 -6.22 -12.81 -5.28
CA ILE A 91 -6.47 -11.54 -4.62
C ILE A 91 -7.59 -10.81 -5.32
N LYS A 92 -8.51 -10.28 -4.53
CA LYS A 92 -9.59 -9.46 -5.05
C LYS A 92 -9.14 -8.01 -5.10
N GLN A 93 -9.39 -7.34 -6.22
CA GLN A 93 -9.08 -5.92 -6.35
C GLN A 93 -10.33 -5.09 -6.16
N GLU A 94 -10.20 -4.06 -5.34
CA GLU A 94 -11.26 -3.09 -5.13
C GLU A 94 -10.70 -1.72 -5.46
N PHE A 95 -11.38 -0.99 -6.33
CA PHE A 95 -10.92 0.31 -6.78
C PHE A 95 -11.79 1.41 -6.23
N GLY A 96 -11.23 2.61 -6.21
CA GLY A 96 -12.01 3.78 -5.88
C GLY A 96 -11.78 4.23 -4.46
N ILE A 97 -12.86 4.39 -3.71
CA ILE A 97 -12.79 4.94 -2.38
C ILE A 97 -11.99 4.03 -1.47
N PRO A 98 -11.08 4.58 -0.66
CA PRO A 98 -10.30 3.76 0.26
C PRO A 98 -11.20 2.93 1.16
N TYR A 99 -10.76 1.73 1.46
CA TYR A 99 -11.51 0.84 2.31
C TYR A 99 -11.80 1.49 3.66
N ASN A 100 -10.78 2.17 4.20
CA ASN A 100 -10.90 2.83 5.49
C ASN A 100 -10.34 4.23 5.33
N PRO A 101 -11.17 5.27 5.46
CA PRO A 101 -10.65 6.63 5.29
C PRO A 101 -9.51 6.97 6.24
N GLN A 102 -9.49 6.37 7.42
CA GLN A 102 -8.41 6.59 8.34
C GLN A 102 -7.10 6.03 7.83
N SER A 103 -7.17 4.97 7.03
CA SER A 103 -5.95 4.42 6.44
C SER A 103 -5.31 5.41 5.48
N GLN A 104 -6.13 6.18 4.77
CA GLN A 104 -5.58 7.18 3.88
C GLN A 104 -4.84 8.26 4.66
N GLY A 105 -5.38 8.65 5.81
CA GLY A 105 -4.69 9.59 6.67
C GLY A 105 -3.36 9.05 7.16
N VAL A 106 -3.34 7.77 7.48
CA VAL A 106 -2.10 7.13 7.91
C VAL A 106 -1.05 7.16 6.80
N VAL A 107 -1.48 6.88 5.56
CA VAL A 107 -0.55 6.91 4.44
C VAL A 107 0.00 8.32 4.24
N GLU A 108 -0.87 9.32 4.33
CA GLU A 108 -0.43 10.71 4.17
C GLU A 108 0.57 11.10 5.25
N SER A 109 0.30 10.72 6.48
CA SER A 109 1.21 11.00 7.58
C SER A 109 2.53 10.31 7.39
N LEU A 110 2.49 9.07 6.91
CA LEU A 110 3.70 8.33 6.65
C LEU A 110 4.52 8.99 5.56
N ASN A 111 3.87 9.50 4.53
CA ASN A 111 4.58 10.18 3.46
C ASN A 111 5.33 11.40 3.98
N LYS A 112 4.70 12.17 4.85
CA LYS A 112 5.36 13.29 5.48
C LYS A 112 6.56 12.85 6.28
N GLU A 113 6.37 11.78 7.07
CA GLU A 113 7.44 11.28 7.92
C GLU A 113 8.58 10.75 7.08
N LEU A 114 8.27 10.07 5.98
CA LEU A 114 9.30 9.55 5.10
C LEU A 114 10.12 10.67 4.49
N LYS A 115 9.48 11.74 4.06
CA LYS A 115 10.23 12.87 3.52
C LYS A 115 11.16 13.45 4.55
N LYS A 116 10.69 13.58 5.78
CA LYS A 116 11.50 14.12 6.86
C LYS A 116 12.71 13.22 7.12
N ILE A 117 12.48 11.93 7.20
CA ILE A 117 13.54 10.97 7.49
C ILE A 117 14.56 10.96 6.36
N ILE A 118 14.10 11.00 5.12
CA ILE A 118 15.01 11.00 3.99
C ILE A 118 15.88 12.25 4.02
N GLY A 119 15.29 13.39 4.36
CA GLY A 119 16.07 14.61 4.49
C GLY A 119 17.13 14.51 5.58
N GLN A 120 16.76 13.87 6.69
CA GLN A 120 17.72 13.68 7.78
C GLN A 120 18.84 12.75 7.38
N VAL A 121 18.52 11.68 6.67
CA VAL A 121 19.54 10.74 6.23
C VAL A 121 20.51 11.40 5.28
N ARG A 122 20.02 12.24 4.40
CA ARG A 122 20.90 12.97 3.50
C ARG A 122 21.87 13.88 4.23
N UNK A 123 21.24 14.39 5.01
CA UNK A 123 21.93 15.25 5.73
C UNK A 123 23.01 14.63 6.43
N GLN A 124 22.75 13.61 6.98
CA GLN A 124 23.72 12.83 7.70
C GLN A 124 24.81 12.34 6.76
N ALA A 125 24.40 11.86 5.61
CA ALA A 125 25.37 11.34 4.65
C ALA A 125 26.32 12.41 4.16
N GLU A 126 25.86 13.64 4.10
CA GLU A 126 26.73 14.73 3.64
C GLU A 126 27.85 15.02 4.63
N HIS A 127 27.69 14.59 5.86
CA HIS A 127 28.70 14.81 6.89
C HIS A 127 29.67 13.65 7.00
N LEU A 128 29.48 12.61 6.22
CA LEU A 128 30.43 11.51 6.21
C LEU A 128 31.54 11.78 5.21
#